data_ca51409f8522bf2708359b8d5e8a7a2b
#
_entry.id   ca51409f8522bf2708359b8d5e8a7a2b
#
_cell.length_a   1.000
_cell.length_b   1.000
_cell.length_c   1.000
_cell.angle_alpha   90.00
_cell.angle_beta   90.00
_cell.angle_gamma   90.00
#
_symmetry.space_group_name_H-M   'P 1'
#
loop_
_entity.id
_entity.type
_entity.pdbx_description
1 polymer ?
#
loop_
_entity_poly.entity_id
_entity_poly.type
_entity_poly.pdbx_seq_one_letter_code
_entity_poly.pdbx_strand_id
1 'polypeptide(L)'
;HYQIKTIKFNKTKGPRVKTRDICYAAHIDRCIYQYYSFMLNELYNERVRIDGTSDVAVAYRTDLHKSNIYFSKRAFDYIKELGRCYVMIGDFTHFFDNLDHAYLKKQWCSLLGCERLPKDHYNVFKNITSFSQWELTDLLNINALKDNKAGHRALNKQSRVLTAEQYKNNRSHIQPNMNHYGIPQGS
;
A
#
# COMPACT_ATOMS: atom_id res chain seq x y z
N HIS A 1 -1.87 -11.54 5.51
CA HIS A 1 -2.19 -10.35 6.35
C HIS A 1 -1.61 -10.52 7.73
N TYR A 2 -0.81 -9.58 8.21
CA TYR A 2 -0.42 -9.56 9.60
C TYR A 2 -0.15 -8.14 10.13
N GLN A 3 -0.20 -8.00 11.46
CA GLN A 3 -0.13 -6.72 12.14
C GLN A 3 1.30 -6.36 12.54
N ILE A 4 1.72 -5.15 12.22
CA ILE A 4 2.93 -4.56 12.77
C ILE A 4 2.55 -3.60 13.89
N LYS A 5 3.07 -3.87 15.10
CA LYS A 5 2.90 -2.99 16.26
C LYS A 5 4.05 -1.99 16.32
N THR A 6 3.74 -0.72 16.19
CA THR A 6 4.72 0.36 16.38
C THR A 6 4.44 1.05 17.72
N ILE A 7 5.41 1.06 18.62
CA ILE A 7 5.32 1.77 19.89
C ILE A 7 5.82 3.20 19.68
N LYS A 8 4.96 4.18 19.93
CA LYS A 8 5.35 5.59 19.99
C LYS A 8 5.30 6.06 21.44
N PHE A 9 6.40 6.66 21.89
CA PHE A 9 6.47 7.27 23.21
C PHE A 9 6.03 8.74 23.17
N ASN A 10 5.10 9.10 24.04
CA ASN A 10 4.77 10.48 24.32
C ASN A 10 5.15 10.77 25.79
N LYS A 11 6.00 11.76 26.01
CA LYS A 11 6.51 12.12 27.36
C LYS A 11 5.40 12.39 28.39
N THR A 12 4.22 12.84 27.93
CA THR A 12 3.10 13.24 28.82
C THR A 12 2.01 12.19 28.95
N LYS A 13 1.89 11.22 28.03
CA LYS A 13 0.75 10.26 27.99
C LYS A 13 1.18 8.78 27.98
N GLY A 14 2.47 8.50 28.14
CA GLY A 14 3.00 7.14 28.10
C GLY A 14 3.07 6.55 26.67
N PRO A 15 3.46 5.27 26.54
CA PRO A 15 3.63 4.62 25.24
C PRO A 15 2.28 4.42 24.53
N ARG A 16 2.17 4.90 23.30
CA ARG A 16 1.04 4.58 22.41
C ARG A 16 1.45 3.47 21.47
N VAL A 17 0.72 2.36 21.51
CA VAL A 17 0.86 1.28 20.53
C VAL A 17 0.00 1.60 19.33
N LYS A 18 0.62 1.80 18.17
CA LYS A 18 -0.09 1.91 16.89
C LYS A 18 0.04 0.57 16.17
N THR A 19 -1.08 -0.06 15.88
CA THR A 19 -1.15 -1.30 15.08
C THR A 19 -1.49 -0.94 13.65
N ARG A 20 -0.87 -1.59 12.70
CA ARG A 20 -1.18 -1.51 11.27
C ARG A 20 -1.28 -2.91 10.72
N ASP A 21 -2.36 -3.16 9.99
CA ASP A 21 -2.54 -4.40 9.25
C ASP A 21 -1.80 -4.27 7.92
N ILE A 22 -0.91 -5.24 7.65
CA ILE A 22 -0.12 -5.25 6.43
C ILE A 22 -0.41 -6.51 5.67
N CYS A 23 -0.77 -6.36 4.38
CA CYS A 23 -1.01 -7.47 3.48
C CYS A 23 0.28 -7.86 2.76
N TYR A 24 0.56 -9.16 2.67
CA TYR A 24 1.65 -9.72 1.89
C TYR A 24 1.12 -10.43 0.66
N ALA A 25 1.72 -10.13 -0.49
CA ALA A 25 1.51 -10.88 -1.71
C ALA A 25 2.63 -11.93 -1.90
N ALA A 26 2.39 -12.93 -2.74
CA ALA A 26 3.42 -13.86 -3.19
C ALA A 26 4.55 -13.11 -3.90
N HIS A 27 5.77 -13.67 -3.88
CA HIS A 27 6.95 -12.99 -4.46
C HIS A 27 6.75 -12.62 -5.94
N ILE A 28 6.15 -13.51 -6.72
CA ILE A 28 5.90 -13.24 -8.15
C ILE A 28 4.89 -12.11 -8.35
N ASP A 29 3.83 -12.08 -7.54
CA ASP A 29 2.83 -11.02 -7.58
C ASP A 29 3.44 -9.67 -7.20
N ARG A 30 4.32 -9.64 -6.19
CA ARG A 30 5.08 -8.43 -5.82
C ARG A 30 5.93 -7.91 -6.96
N CYS A 31 6.62 -8.79 -7.69
CA CYS A 31 7.41 -8.40 -8.86
C CYS A 31 6.53 -7.79 -9.95
N ILE A 32 5.34 -8.39 -10.19
CA ILE A 32 4.37 -7.86 -11.15
C ILE A 32 3.88 -6.48 -10.70
N TYR A 33 3.45 -6.33 -9.45
CA TYR A 33 2.98 -5.04 -8.91
C TYR A 33 4.07 -3.98 -8.95
N GLN A 34 5.32 -4.34 -8.62
CA GLN A 34 6.45 -3.43 -8.69
C GLN A 34 6.73 -2.95 -10.12
N TYR A 35 6.61 -3.83 -11.11
CA TYR A 35 6.76 -3.47 -12.52
C TYR A 35 5.69 -2.48 -12.97
N TYR A 36 4.40 -2.74 -12.66
CA TYR A 36 3.33 -1.80 -13.00
C TYR A 36 3.42 -0.50 -12.22
N SER A 37 3.83 -0.56 -10.96
CA SER A 37 4.10 0.63 -10.15
C SER A 37 5.20 1.50 -10.76
N PHE A 38 6.27 0.90 -11.25
CA PHE A 38 7.35 1.61 -11.94
C PHE A 38 6.84 2.31 -13.21
N MET A 39 6.13 1.59 -14.09
CA MET A 39 5.56 2.19 -15.31
C MET A 39 4.60 3.34 -15.02
N LEU A 40 3.71 3.17 -14.06
CA LEU A 40 2.76 4.21 -13.67
C LEU A 40 3.46 5.41 -13.02
N ASN A 41 4.54 5.19 -12.27
CA ASN A 41 5.31 6.25 -11.66
C ASN A 41 6.00 7.13 -12.72
N GLU A 42 6.54 6.54 -13.79
CA GLU A 42 7.12 7.29 -14.91
C GLU A 42 6.08 8.20 -15.57
N LEU A 43 4.89 7.65 -15.86
CA LEU A 43 3.79 8.44 -16.42
C LEU A 43 3.31 9.54 -15.45
N TYR A 44 3.25 9.24 -14.16
CA TYR A 44 2.89 10.20 -13.13
C TYR A 44 3.92 11.34 -13.01
N ASN A 45 5.21 11.02 -13.05
CA ASN A 45 6.27 12.01 -13.04
C ASN A 45 6.15 12.97 -14.21
N GLU A 46 5.84 12.47 -15.41
CA GLU A 46 5.60 13.32 -16.57
C GLU A 46 4.32 14.15 -16.41
N ARG A 47 3.24 13.55 -15.93
CA ARG A 47 1.96 14.23 -15.70
C ARG A 47 2.12 15.41 -14.74
N VAL A 48 2.80 15.27 -13.62
CA VAL A 48 2.98 16.38 -12.66
C VAL A 48 3.87 17.51 -13.20
N ARG A 49 4.77 17.20 -14.16
CA ARG A 49 5.54 18.23 -14.87
C ARG A 49 4.62 19.04 -15.81
N ILE A 50 3.80 18.35 -16.59
CA ILE A 50 2.84 18.99 -17.52
C ILE A 50 1.82 19.83 -16.76
N ASP A 51 1.29 19.33 -15.64
CA ASP A 51 0.32 20.03 -14.79
C ASP A 51 0.94 21.18 -13.96
N GLY A 52 2.26 21.37 -14.01
CA GLY A 52 2.96 22.41 -13.23
C GLY A 52 2.93 22.17 -11.72
N THR A 53 2.64 20.96 -11.26
CA THR A 53 2.51 20.61 -9.83
C THR A 53 3.75 19.91 -9.27
N SER A 54 4.84 19.88 -10.03
CA SER A 54 6.06 19.13 -9.71
C SER A 54 6.70 19.53 -8.36
N ASP A 55 6.55 20.80 -7.96
CA ASP A 55 7.13 21.33 -6.71
C ASP A 55 6.32 20.97 -5.45
N VAL A 56 5.05 20.63 -5.60
CA VAL A 56 4.14 20.33 -4.48
C VAL A 56 3.77 18.88 -4.40
N ALA A 57 3.65 18.17 -5.52
CA ALA A 57 3.37 16.73 -5.58
C ALA A 57 4.67 15.93 -5.43
N VAL A 58 5.17 15.82 -4.20
CA VAL A 58 6.51 15.26 -3.91
C VAL A 58 6.50 13.82 -3.40
N ALA A 59 5.34 13.29 -2.99
CA ALA A 59 5.22 11.94 -2.44
C ALA A 59 5.27 10.86 -3.52
N TYR A 60 5.91 9.73 -3.21
CA TYR A 60 6.01 8.54 -4.06
C TYR A 60 6.67 8.77 -5.43
N ARG A 61 7.42 9.84 -5.60
CA ARG A 61 8.13 10.17 -6.83
C ARG A 61 9.56 9.66 -6.79
N THR A 62 9.91 8.83 -7.78
CA THR A 62 11.24 8.22 -7.89
C THR A 62 12.28 9.16 -8.51
N ASP A 63 11.84 10.10 -9.37
CA ASP A 63 12.71 11.04 -10.09
C ASP A 63 13.33 12.14 -9.21
N LEU A 64 12.75 12.40 -8.05
CA LEU A 64 13.22 13.47 -7.18
C LEU A 64 14.45 13.09 -6.35
N HIS A 65 14.71 11.80 -6.11
CA HIS A 65 15.84 11.27 -5.33
C HIS A 65 16.07 11.98 -3.99
N LYS A 66 14.99 12.44 -3.34
CA LYS A 66 15.01 13.19 -2.08
C LYS A 66 14.26 12.45 -0.98
N SER A 67 14.66 12.68 0.25
CA SER A 67 14.00 12.12 1.43
C SER A 67 12.89 13.04 1.96
N ASN A 68 12.01 12.49 2.81
CA ASN A 68 10.99 13.26 3.52
C ASN A 68 11.58 14.40 4.36
N ILE A 69 12.81 14.22 4.89
CA ILE A 69 13.52 15.27 5.66
C ILE A 69 13.79 16.49 4.77
N TYR A 70 14.22 16.26 3.54
CA TYR A 70 14.47 17.34 2.59
C TYR A 70 13.21 18.15 2.30
N PHE A 71 12.09 17.46 2.01
CA PHE A 71 10.82 18.15 1.71
C PHE A 71 10.24 18.87 2.92
N SER A 72 10.34 18.26 4.12
CA SER A 72 9.95 18.91 5.36
C SER A 72 10.78 20.20 5.59
N LYS A 73 12.09 20.12 5.37
CA LYS A 73 12.96 21.31 5.49
C LYS A 73 12.52 22.42 4.53
N ARG A 74 12.27 22.10 3.24
CA ARG A 74 11.77 23.09 2.27
C ARG A 74 10.48 23.76 2.74
N ALA A 75 9.52 22.99 3.28
CA ALA A 75 8.27 23.54 3.79
C ALA A 75 8.52 24.50 4.97
N PHE A 76 9.40 24.15 5.91
CA PHE A 76 9.75 25.02 7.02
C PHE A 76 10.53 26.27 6.57
N ASP A 77 11.43 26.14 5.62
CA ASP A 77 12.17 27.28 5.08
C ASP A 77 11.19 28.27 4.40
N TYR A 78 10.26 27.76 3.58
CA TYR A 78 9.21 28.57 2.95
C TYR A 78 8.30 29.28 3.96
N ILE A 79 7.88 28.59 5.04
CA ILE A 79 7.10 29.22 6.13
C ILE A 79 7.89 30.36 6.79
N LYS A 80 9.19 30.20 6.99
CA LYS A 80 10.06 31.24 7.55
C LYS A 80 10.19 32.46 6.62
N GLU A 81 10.29 32.23 5.32
CA GLU A 81 10.36 33.30 4.32
C GLU A 81 9.07 34.13 4.26
N LEU A 82 7.90 33.46 4.39
CA LEU A 82 6.61 34.13 4.43
C LEU A 82 6.41 34.99 5.71
N GLY A 83 7.14 34.70 6.77
CA GLY A 83 7.01 35.37 8.04
C GLY A 83 5.68 35.07 8.73
N ARG A 84 4.79 36.05 8.88
CA ARG A 84 3.49 35.86 9.52
C ARG A 84 2.51 35.18 8.56
N CYS A 85 2.22 33.89 8.77
CA CYS A 85 1.31 33.11 7.93
C CYS A 85 0.50 32.11 8.77
N TYR A 86 -0.56 31.58 8.17
CA TYR A 86 -1.31 30.44 8.73
C TYR A 86 -0.86 29.15 8.06
N VAL A 87 -0.60 28.12 8.85
CA VAL A 87 -0.23 26.78 8.36
C VAL A 87 -1.34 25.81 8.68
N MET A 88 -1.94 25.22 7.65
CA MET A 88 -2.94 24.16 7.80
C MET A 88 -2.31 22.82 7.45
N ILE A 89 -2.43 21.83 8.32
CA ILE A 89 -1.94 20.45 8.11
C ILE A 89 -3.15 19.53 8.09
N GLY A 90 -3.32 18.76 7.01
CA GLY A 90 -4.36 17.76 6.84
C GLY A 90 -3.78 16.37 6.63
N ASP A 91 -4.51 15.33 7.05
CA ASP A 91 -4.20 13.93 6.78
C ASP A 91 -5.48 13.15 6.49
N PHE A 92 -5.41 12.20 5.55
CA PHE A 92 -6.54 11.33 5.23
C PHE A 92 -6.52 10.10 6.14
N THR A 93 -7.54 10.00 6.99
CA THR A 93 -7.71 8.84 7.87
C THR A 93 -8.09 7.62 7.04
N HIS A 94 -7.39 6.50 7.25
CA HIS A 94 -7.65 5.24 6.55
C HIS A 94 -7.69 5.38 5.02
N PHE A 95 -6.72 6.10 4.45
CA PHE A 95 -6.70 6.39 3.00
C PHE A 95 -6.83 5.14 2.14
N PHE A 96 -6.02 4.10 2.40
CA PHE A 96 -6.04 2.86 1.62
C PHE A 96 -7.33 2.08 1.80
N ASP A 97 -7.91 2.10 2.99
CA ASP A 97 -9.14 1.38 3.31
C ASP A 97 -10.38 2.03 2.67
N ASN A 98 -10.30 3.32 2.32
CA ASN A 98 -11.42 4.12 1.80
C ASN A 98 -11.25 4.54 0.33
N LEU A 99 -10.21 4.05 -0.35
CA LEU A 99 -9.97 4.43 -1.74
C LEU A 99 -11.04 3.84 -2.66
N ASP A 100 -11.86 4.72 -3.26
CA ASP A 100 -12.93 4.31 -4.18
C ASP A 100 -12.36 3.68 -5.47
N HIS A 101 -12.89 2.50 -5.85
CA HIS A 101 -12.39 1.73 -6.99
C HIS A 101 -12.72 2.38 -8.34
N ALA A 102 -13.89 3.02 -8.47
CA ALA A 102 -14.26 3.70 -9.70
C ALA A 102 -13.38 4.94 -9.92
N TYR A 103 -13.12 5.69 -8.83
CA TYR A 103 -12.20 6.83 -8.87
C TYR A 103 -10.77 6.38 -9.21
N LEU A 104 -10.25 5.34 -8.57
CA LEU A 104 -8.93 4.77 -8.85
C LEU A 104 -8.82 4.37 -10.33
N LYS A 105 -9.81 3.65 -10.86
CA LYS A 105 -9.85 3.22 -12.26
C LYS A 105 -9.86 4.42 -13.21
N LYS A 106 -10.65 5.45 -12.92
CA LYS A 106 -10.71 6.68 -13.71
C LYS A 106 -9.35 7.38 -13.75
N GLN A 107 -8.68 7.52 -12.59
CA GLN A 107 -7.36 8.14 -12.53
C GLN A 107 -6.30 7.32 -13.28
N TRP A 108 -6.37 5.99 -13.16
CA TRP A 108 -5.47 5.09 -13.88
C TRP A 108 -5.66 5.20 -15.41
N CYS A 109 -6.89 5.20 -15.89
CA CYS A 109 -7.20 5.44 -17.31
C CYS A 109 -6.70 6.81 -17.77
N SER A 110 -6.93 7.86 -16.99
CA SER A 110 -6.47 9.22 -17.30
C SER A 110 -4.93 9.28 -17.41
N LEU A 111 -4.22 8.59 -16.53
CA LEU A 111 -2.77 8.53 -16.54
C LEU A 111 -2.23 7.81 -17.78
N LEU A 112 -2.91 6.74 -18.22
CA LEU A 112 -2.57 6.00 -19.45
C LEU A 112 -3.05 6.67 -20.73
N GLY A 113 -3.87 7.73 -20.66
CA GLY A 113 -4.47 8.37 -21.81
C GLY A 113 -5.48 7.48 -22.56
N CYS A 114 -6.22 6.60 -21.85
CA CYS A 114 -7.14 5.63 -22.43
C CYS A 114 -8.53 5.70 -21.79
N GLU A 115 -9.57 5.36 -22.53
CA GLU A 115 -10.94 5.27 -22.00
C GLU A 115 -11.17 4.03 -21.14
N ARG A 116 -10.47 2.94 -21.44
CA ARG A 116 -10.56 1.66 -20.75
C ARG A 116 -9.16 1.12 -20.48
N LEU A 117 -8.96 0.56 -19.30
CA LEU A 117 -7.68 -0.07 -18.97
C LEU A 117 -7.36 -1.20 -19.96
N PRO A 118 -6.15 -1.27 -20.49
CA PRO A 118 -5.64 -2.43 -21.21
C PRO A 118 -5.82 -3.71 -20.38
N LYS A 119 -5.92 -4.86 -21.01
CA LYS A 119 -6.25 -6.13 -20.36
C LYS A 119 -5.29 -6.47 -19.20
N ASP A 120 -4.02 -6.24 -19.38
CA ASP A 120 -2.97 -6.47 -18.40
C ASP A 120 -3.08 -5.53 -17.21
N HIS A 121 -3.21 -4.22 -17.45
CA HIS A 121 -3.49 -3.22 -16.41
C HIS A 121 -4.80 -3.49 -15.66
N TYR A 122 -5.84 -3.91 -16.40
CA TYR A 122 -7.11 -4.29 -15.78
C TYR A 122 -6.97 -5.49 -14.84
N ASN A 123 -6.16 -6.49 -15.20
CA ASN A 123 -5.90 -7.64 -14.34
C ASN A 123 -5.20 -7.22 -13.04
N VAL A 124 -4.21 -6.32 -13.11
CA VAL A 124 -3.55 -5.77 -11.91
C VAL A 124 -4.55 -4.99 -11.07
N PHE A 125 -5.32 -4.08 -11.70
CA PHE A 125 -6.37 -3.31 -11.03
C PHE A 125 -7.37 -4.23 -10.31
N LYS A 126 -7.88 -5.27 -10.99
CA LYS A 126 -8.81 -6.23 -10.42
C LYS A 126 -8.21 -6.94 -9.20
N ASN A 127 -6.95 -7.35 -9.28
CA ASN A 127 -6.30 -8.07 -8.18
C ASN A 127 -6.09 -7.21 -6.93
N ILE A 128 -5.84 -5.92 -7.08
CA ILE A 128 -5.70 -5.01 -5.92
C ILE A 128 -7.02 -4.49 -5.39
N THR A 129 -8.12 -4.55 -6.15
CA THR A 129 -9.45 -4.08 -5.72
C THR A 129 -10.36 -5.22 -5.27
N SER A 130 -10.35 -6.36 -5.97
CA SER A 130 -11.12 -7.57 -5.62
C SER A 130 -10.22 -8.63 -4.98
N PHE A 131 -9.42 -8.19 -4.01
CA PHE A 131 -8.49 -9.06 -3.30
C PHE A 131 -9.19 -9.96 -2.28
N SER A 132 -8.53 -11.05 -1.91
CA SER A 132 -8.88 -11.88 -0.77
C SER A 132 -7.66 -12.04 0.12
N GLN A 133 -7.89 -12.13 1.41
CA GLN A 133 -6.81 -12.26 2.41
C GLN A 133 -7.05 -13.42 3.36
N TRP A 134 -5.98 -13.88 3.98
CA TRP A 134 -5.95 -14.85 5.06
C TRP A 134 -5.25 -14.23 6.26
N GLU A 135 -5.70 -14.58 7.44
CA GLU A 135 -4.94 -14.29 8.65
C GLU A 135 -3.65 -15.11 8.70
N LEU A 136 -2.54 -14.47 9.05
CA LEU A 136 -1.26 -15.17 9.17
C LEU A 136 -1.31 -16.30 10.19
N THR A 137 -2.02 -16.09 11.30
CA THR A 137 -2.22 -17.09 12.36
C THR A 137 -2.90 -18.33 11.84
N ASP A 138 -3.91 -18.20 10.96
CA ASP A 138 -4.60 -19.33 10.35
C ASP A 138 -3.66 -20.11 9.43
N LEU A 139 -2.87 -19.40 8.61
CA LEU A 139 -1.89 -20.05 7.73
C LEU A 139 -0.82 -20.81 8.53
N LEU A 140 -0.36 -20.25 9.64
CA LEU A 140 0.59 -20.91 10.52
C LEU A 140 -0.02 -22.17 11.15
N ASN A 141 -1.25 -22.08 11.65
CA ASN A 141 -1.95 -23.21 12.27
C ASN A 141 -2.20 -24.34 11.28
N ILE A 142 -2.66 -24.03 10.06
CA ILE A 142 -2.88 -25.04 9.00
C ILE A 142 -1.59 -25.77 8.63
N ASN A 143 -0.45 -25.07 8.72
CA ASN A 143 0.87 -25.63 8.45
C ASN A 143 1.56 -26.25 9.70
N ALA A 144 0.88 -26.32 10.83
CA ALA A 144 1.42 -26.77 12.11
C ALA A 144 2.70 -26.01 12.55
N LEU A 145 2.75 -24.71 12.24
CA LEU A 145 3.86 -23.80 12.56
C LEU A 145 3.49 -22.91 13.75
N LYS A 146 4.48 -22.61 14.59
CA LYS A 146 4.31 -21.67 15.71
C LYS A 146 4.34 -20.22 15.21
N ASP A 147 3.55 -19.35 15.84
CA ASP A 147 3.60 -17.92 15.60
C ASP A 147 4.83 -17.27 16.24
N ASN A 148 5.97 -17.47 15.59
CA ASN A 148 7.26 -16.92 15.98
C ASN A 148 8.16 -16.74 14.73
N LYS A 149 9.31 -16.12 14.92
CA LYS A 149 10.26 -15.84 13.84
C LYS A 149 10.68 -17.08 13.03
N ALA A 150 10.79 -18.25 13.67
CA ALA A 150 11.15 -19.50 13.00
C ALA A 150 9.99 -20.04 12.15
N GLY A 151 8.75 -20.02 12.67
CA GLY A 151 7.55 -20.41 11.94
C GLY A 151 7.28 -19.49 10.74
N HIS A 152 7.41 -18.17 10.90
CA HIS A 152 7.28 -17.22 9.79
C HIS A 152 8.34 -17.48 8.70
N ARG A 153 9.59 -17.76 9.07
CA ARG A 153 10.64 -18.13 8.11
C ARG A 153 10.34 -19.43 7.39
N ALA A 154 9.81 -20.44 8.12
CA ALA A 154 9.43 -21.72 7.53
C ALA A 154 8.29 -21.55 6.53
N LEU A 155 7.27 -20.77 6.87
CA LEU A 155 6.16 -20.45 5.97
C LEU A 155 6.65 -19.73 4.70
N ASN A 156 7.53 -18.75 4.84
CA ASN A 156 8.06 -17.97 3.72
C ASN A 156 9.00 -18.75 2.79
N LYS A 157 9.54 -19.89 3.24
CA LYS A 157 10.37 -20.77 2.39
C LYS A 157 9.55 -21.70 1.48
N GLN A 158 8.26 -21.82 1.76
CA GLN A 158 7.40 -22.70 0.96
C GLN A 158 7.11 -22.07 -0.39
N SER A 159 7.16 -22.85 -1.45
CA SER A 159 6.75 -22.42 -2.80
C SER A 159 5.24 -22.21 -2.89
N ARG A 160 4.47 -22.94 -2.08
CA ARG A 160 3.03 -22.77 -1.88
C ARG A 160 2.73 -22.84 -0.40
N VAL A 161 2.05 -21.83 0.11
CA VAL A 161 1.68 -21.74 1.53
C VAL A 161 0.64 -22.80 1.92
N LEU A 162 -0.23 -23.20 0.98
CA LEU A 162 -1.26 -24.22 1.17
C LEU A 162 -1.23 -25.21 0.01
N THR A 163 -1.46 -26.48 0.32
CA THR A 163 -1.80 -27.49 -0.70
C THR A 163 -3.20 -27.23 -1.26
N ALA A 164 -3.54 -27.84 -2.40
CA ALA A 164 -4.89 -27.71 -2.97
C ALA A 164 -5.97 -28.24 -2.02
N GLU A 165 -5.67 -29.31 -1.29
CA GLU A 165 -6.57 -29.90 -0.29
C GLU A 165 -6.74 -28.99 0.93
N GLN A 166 -5.64 -28.48 1.51
CA GLN A 166 -5.69 -27.51 2.61
C GLN A 166 -6.49 -26.27 2.22
N TYR A 167 -6.27 -25.73 1.02
CA TYR A 167 -7.04 -24.60 0.50
C TYR A 167 -8.53 -24.92 0.41
N LYS A 168 -8.90 -26.10 -0.14
CA LYS A 168 -10.30 -26.53 -0.27
C LYS A 168 -10.96 -26.66 1.09
N ASN A 169 -10.29 -27.29 2.05
CA ASN A 169 -10.83 -27.59 3.38
C ASN A 169 -10.95 -26.36 4.27
N ASN A 170 -10.17 -25.30 4.00
CA ASN A 170 -10.12 -24.11 4.84
C ASN A 170 -10.66 -22.86 4.12
N ARG A 171 -11.51 -23.01 3.10
CA ARG A 171 -12.08 -21.87 2.34
C ARG A 171 -12.84 -20.85 3.19
N SER A 172 -13.39 -21.27 4.33
CA SER A 172 -14.10 -20.38 5.27
C SER A 172 -13.20 -19.31 5.91
N HIS A 173 -11.88 -19.52 5.91
CA HIS A 173 -10.91 -18.53 6.41
C HIS A 173 -10.58 -17.43 5.40
N ILE A 174 -11.02 -17.57 4.14
CA ILE A 174 -10.79 -16.56 3.09
C ILE A 174 -11.70 -15.37 3.36
N GLN A 175 -11.10 -14.21 3.44
CA GLN A 175 -11.79 -12.92 3.61
C GLN A 175 -11.71 -12.11 2.30
N PRO A 176 -12.72 -12.20 1.42
CA PRO A 176 -12.73 -11.42 0.20
C PRO A 176 -13.13 -9.97 0.47
N ASN A 177 -12.53 -9.03 -0.25
CA ASN A 177 -13.04 -7.67 -0.28
C ASN A 177 -14.32 -7.62 -1.12
N MET A 178 -15.46 -7.43 -0.47
CA MET A 178 -16.77 -7.31 -1.10
C MET A 178 -17.19 -5.85 -1.34
N ASN A 179 -16.36 -4.90 -0.93
CA ASN A 179 -16.64 -3.47 -1.06
C ASN A 179 -16.23 -2.93 -2.44
N HIS A 180 -16.79 -1.79 -2.81
CA HIS A 180 -16.37 -1.00 -3.98
C HIS A 180 -15.27 0.01 -3.65
N TYR A 181 -14.64 -0.15 -2.50
CA TYR A 181 -13.55 0.67 -2.01
C TYR A 181 -12.53 -0.17 -1.23
N GLY A 182 -11.38 0.42 -0.98
CA GLY A 182 -10.29 -0.19 -0.23
C GLY A 182 -9.35 -1.01 -1.11
N ILE A 183 -8.07 -0.85 -0.84
CA ILE A 183 -6.98 -1.65 -1.42
C ILE A 183 -6.07 -2.15 -0.29
N PRO A 184 -5.40 -3.30 -0.46
CA PRO A 184 -4.54 -3.85 0.58
C PRO A 184 -3.36 -2.91 0.82
N GLN A 185 -3.10 -2.60 2.09
CA GLN A 185 -1.88 -1.91 2.49
C GLN A 185 -0.75 -2.94 2.54
N GLY A 186 0.16 -2.89 1.58
CA GLY A 186 1.31 -3.78 1.48
C GLY A 186 2.63 -3.13 1.89
N SER A 187 3.66 -3.94 2.05
CA SER A 187 5.06 -3.56 2.27
C SER A 187 5.89 -3.81 1.02
#